data_6eaf8dfd59ce793ed84f28297d8c1c11
#
_entry.id   6eaf8dfd59ce793ed84f28297d8c1c11
#
_cell.length_a   1.000
_cell.length_b   1.000
_cell.length_c   1.000
_cell.angle_alpha   90.00
_cell.angle_beta   90.00
_cell.angle_gamma   90.00
#
_symmetry.space_group_name_H-M   'P 1'
#
loop_
_entity.id
_entity.type
_entity.pdbx_description
1 polymer ?
#
loop_
_entity_poly.entity_id
_entity_poly.type
_entity_poly.pdbx_seq_one_letter_code
_entity_poly.pdbx_strand_id
1 'polypeptide(L)'
;MYRLRRPIDFLPLFQDQKRLFTAGERFHYNNAGYILLGLVIEQLTKQPFADYVTNELFARAQMTQSGYFRLDSLPADTAIGHIENEDGTWRTNHYALPIIGGSDGGAFLTASDMERFWRSLLTHQLLSESMTAQLFHPHVKVNDVASYGYGVWLKQLDASHEKWHIMGYDPGVSFHSAYYPQSETIVTVLSNTSDGAYALVQAIEQLLLEKGIHT
;
A
#
# COMPACT_ATOMS: atom_id res chain seq x y z
N MET A 1 -18.16 -10.09 -3.66
CA MET A 1 -17.27 -9.39 -2.69
C MET A 1 -17.51 -9.84 -1.25
N TYR A 2 -18.74 -9.87 -0.71
CA TYR A 2 -19.03 -10.21 0.69
C TYR A 2 -18.55 -11.61 1.16
N ARG A 3 -18.32 -12.55 0.24
CA ARG A 3 -17.77 -13.89 0.52
C ARG A 3 -16.26 -13.94 0.64
N LEU A 4 -15.55 -12.91 0.19
CA LEU A 4 -14.09 -12.83 0.25
C LEU A 4 -13.69 -12.26 1.62
N ARG A 5 -13.20 -13.11 2.49
CA ARG A 5 -12.90 -12.81 3.91
C ARG A 5 -11.47 -13.13 4.30
N ARG A 6 -10.80 -13.99 3.54
CA ARG A 6 -9.44 -14.45 3.79
C ARG A 6 -8.70 -14.58 2.46
N PRO A 7 -7.39 -14.51 2.43
CA PRO A 7 -6.61 -14.70 1.20
C PRO A 7 -6.98 -15.96 0.43
N ILE A 8 -7.29 -17.06 1.11
CA ILE A 8 -7.68 -18.33 0.47
C ILE A 8 -8.98 -18.22 -0.36
N ASP A 9 -9.88 -17.31 -0.01
CA ASP A 9 -11.16 -17.15 -0.72
C ASP A 9 -10.97 -16.54 -2.11
N PHE A 10 -9.83 -15.89 -2.36
CA PHE A 10 -9.47 -15.32 -3.66
C PHE A 10 -8.82 -16.34 -4.60
N LEU A 11 -8.22 -17.41 -4.07
CA LEU A 11 -7.48 -18.38 -4.87
C LEU A 11 -8.27 -18.96 -6.06
N PRO A 12 -9.56 -19.33 -5.91
CA PRO A 12 -10.37 -19.83 -7.02
C PRO A 12 -10.56 -18.84 -8.17
N LEU A 13 -10.35 -17.53 -7.94
CA LEU A 13 -10.51 -16.49 -8.96
C LEU A 13 -9.37 -16.48 -9.99
N PHE A 14 -8.21 -17.04 -9.65
CA PHE A 14 -7.03 -16.95 -10.51
C PHE A 14 -6.18 -18.24 -10.59
N GLN A 15 -6.39 -19.23 -9.73
CA GLN A 15 -5.54 -20.43 -9.67
C GLN A 15 -5.41 -21.18 -11.01
N ASP A 16 -6.47 -21.16 -11.82
CA ASP A 16 -6.52 -21.85 -13.10
C ASP A 16 -6.10 -20.96 -14.29
N GLN A 17 -5.68 -19.73 -14.03
CA GLN A 17 -5.22 -18.80 -15.06
C GLN A 17 -3.87 -19.25 -15.62
N LYS A 18 -3.72 -19.17 -16.94
CA LYS A 18 -2.46 -19.49 -17.60
C LYS A 18 -1.40 -18.44 -17.26
N ARG A 19 -0.15 -18.90 -17.10
CA ARG A 19 0.99 -18.01 -16.96
C ARG A 19 1.10 -17.09 -18.18
N LEU A 20 1.25 -15.80 -17.97
CA LEU A 20 1.34 -14.78 -19.02
C LEU A 20 2.74 -14.71 -19.65
N PHE A 21 3.79 -15.02 -18.88
CA PHE A 21 5.20 -14.98 -19.30
C PHE A 21 6.07 -15.79 -18.33
N THR A 22 7.32 -16.02 -18.69
CA THR A 22 8.28 -16.75 -17.86
C THR A 22 8.68 -15.90 -16.63
N ALA A 23 8.89 -16.55 -15.48
CA ALA A 23 9.35 -15.85 -14.28
C ALA A 23 10.70 -15.13 -14.54
N GLY A 24 10.78 -13.86 -14.14
CA GLY A 24 11.95 -12.99 -14.36
C GLY A 24 12.01 -12.31 -15.73
N GLU A 25 11.08 -12.59 -16.64
CA GLU A 25 11.09 -12.05 -18.01
C GLU A 25 10.83 -10.54 -18.05
N ARG A 26 9.85 -10.08 -17.25
CA ARG A 26 9.46 -8.67 -17.24
C ARG A 26 8.69 -8.30 -15.96
N PHE A 27 8.61 -7.00 -15.71
CA PHE A 27 7.73 -6.46 -14.69
C PHE A 27 6.25 -6.58 -15.12
N HIS A 28 5.42 -7.01 -14.19
CA HIS A 28 3.95 -6.94 -14.31
C HIS A 28 3.35 -6.90 -12.91
N TYR A 29 2.71 -5.77 -12.56
CA TYR A 29 2.01 -5.64 -11.28
C TYR A 29 0.82 -6.63 -11.22
N ASN A 30 0.70 -7.35 -10.11
CA ASN A 30 -0.30 -8.39 -10.00
C ASN A 30 -0.74 -8.60 -8.54
N ASN A 31 -1.98 -8.23 -8.21
CA ASN A 31 -2.57 -8.44 -6.89
C ASN A 31 -2.62 -9.93 -6.49
N ALA A 32 -2.87 -10.84 -7.44
CA ALA A 32 -2.88 -12.27 -7.14
C ALA A 32 -1.54 -12.77 -6.57
N GLY A 33 -0.41 -12.18 -6.99
CA GLY A 33 0.89 -12.46 -6.39
C GLY A 33 0.95 -12.11 -4.91
N TYR A 34 0.37 -10.98 -4.51
CA TYR A 34 0.28 -10.57 -3.11
C TYR A 34 -0.69 -11.43 -2.30
N ILE A 35 -1.78 -11.89 -2.89
CA ILE A 35 -2.65 -12.90 -2.27
C ILE A 35 -1.86 -14.18 -1.97
N LEU A 36 -1.05 -14.67 -2.91
CA LEU A 36 -0.19 -15.83 -2.68
C LEU A 36 0.83 -15.61 -1.55
N LEU A 37 1.45 -14.42 -1.47
CA LEU A 37 2.34 -14.08 -0.36
C LEU A 37 1.60 -14.10 0.98
N GLY A 38 0.36 -13.60 1.04
CA GLY A 38 -0.47 -13.71 2.23
C GLY A 38 -0.74 -15.16 2.65
N LEU A 39 -1.04 -16.04 1.69
CA LEU A 39 -1.20 -17.48 1.95
C LEU A 39 0.09 -18.12 2.46
N VAL A 40 1.25 -17.71 1.95
CA VAL A 40 2.56 -18.18 2.46
C VAL A 40 2.75 -17.74 3.91
N ILE A 41 2.43 -16.49 4.25
CA ILE A 41 2.49 -15.98 5.63
C ILE A 41 1.56 -16.80 6.55
N GLU A 42 0.30 -17.01 6.17
CA GLU A 42 -0.64 -17.82 6.96
C GLU A 42 -0.12 -19.26 7.15
N GLN A 43 0.46 -19.85 6.11
CA GLN A 43 1.01 -21.20 6.19
C GLN A 43 2.22 -21.29 7.12
N LEU A 44 3.10 -20.31 7.12
CA LEU A 44 4.31 -20.31 7.94
C LEU A 44 4.01 -19.96 9.40
N THR A 45 3.15 -18.97 9.63
CA THR A 45 2.86 -18.45 10.98
C THR A 45 1.74 -19.18 11.68
N LYS A 46 0.89 -19.89 10.95
CA LYS A 46 -0.36 -20.52 11.43
C LYS A 46 -1.35 -19.49 12.01
N GLN A 47 -1.24 -18.25 11.60
CA GLN A 47 -2.12 -17.15 11.99
C GLN A 47 -2.83 -16.58 10.75
N PRO A 48 -4.06 -16.04 10.87
CA PRO A 48 -4.68 -15.24 9.82
C PRO A 48 -3.77 -14.06 9.44
N PHE A 49 -3.70 -13.73 8.15
CA PHE A 49 -2.83 -12.66 7.64
C PHE A 49 -3.07 -11.32 8.37
N ALA A 50 -4.34 -10.92 8.53
CA ALA A 50 -4.70 -9.68 9.19
C ALA A 50 -4.23 -9.62 10.65
N ASP A 51 -4.37 -10.74 11.38
CA ASP A 51 -3.92 -10.84 12.78
C ASP A 51 -2.39 -10.77 12.85
N TYR A 52 -1.69 -11.48 11.98
CA TYR A 52 -0.23 -11.45 11.93
C TYR A 52 0.29 -10.03 11.65
N VAL A 53 -0.25 -9.34 10.64
CA VAL A 53 0.18 -7.96 10.33
C VAL A 53 -0.12 -7.01 11.49
N THR A 54 -1.29 -7.14 12.11
CA THR A 54 -1.67 -6.29 13.25
C THR A 54 -0.75 -6.53 14.44
N ASN A 55 -0.50 -7.77 14.80
CA ASN A 55 0.25 -8.12 16.01
C ASN A 55 1.77 -7.96 15.83
N GLU A 56 2.31 -8.29 14.66
CA GLU A 56 3.76 -8.32 14.42
C GLU A 56 4.29 -7.07 13.72
N LEU A 57 3.51 -6.44 12.84
CA LEU A 57 3.96 -5.29 12.09
C LEU A 57 3.42 -3.98 12.68
N PHE A 58 2.10 -3.84 12.79
CA PHE A 58 1.49 -2.60 13.29
C PHE A 58 1.82 -2.35 14.75
N ALA A 59 1.78 -3.40 15.60
CA ALA A 59 2.16 -3.27 17.01
C ALA A 59 3.63 -2.83 17.18
N ARG A 60 4.56 -3.45 16.43
CA ARG A 60 5.98 -3.09 16.49
C ARG A 60 6.26 -1.68 15.96
N ALA A 61 5.52 -1.25 14.93
CA ALA A 61 5.58 0.12 14.40
C ALA A 61 4.77 1.13 15.21
N GLN A 62 4.12 0.71 16.32
CA GLN A 62 3.23 1.55 17.15
C GLN A 62 2.07 2.20 16.35
N MET A 63 1.56 1.50 15.35
CA MET A 63 0.44 1.92 14.51
C MET A 63 -0.88 1.55 15.21
N THR A 64 -1.24 2.31 16.24
CA THR A 64 -2.34 1.98 17.15
C THR A 64 -3.73 2.32 16.61
N GLN A 65 -3.80 3.07 15.50
CA GLN A 65 -5.04 3.49 14.86
C GLN A 65 -5.22 2.86 13.46
N SER A 66 -4.47 1.80 13.18
CA SER A 66 -4.49 1.08 11.91
C SER A 66 -4.91 -0.37 12.11
N GLY A 67 -5.49 -0.99 11.08
CA GLY A 67 -5.92 -2.40 11.18
C GLY A 67 -6.63 -2.89 9.93
N TYR A 68 -6.95 -4.17 9.95
CA TYR A 68 -7.83 -4.83 9.00
C TYR A 68 -9.22 -4.95 9.62
N PHE A 69 -10.06 -3.94 9.40
CA PHE A 69 -11.40 -3.90 9.97
C PHE A 69 -12.44 -4.40 8.95
N ARG A 70 -13.49 -5.01 9.48
CA ARG A 70 -14.62 -5.45 8.66
C ARG A 70 -15.49 -4.24 8.30
N LEU A 71 -15.89 -4.14 7.04
CA LEU A 71 -16.78 -3.06 6.56
C LEU A 71 -18.16 -3.03 7.23
N ASP A 72 -18.58 -4.17 7.80
CA ASP A 72 -19.83 -4.27 8.56
C ASP A 72 -19.68 -4.04 10.06
N SER A 73 -18.47 -3.72 10.53
CA SER A 73 -18.14 -3.46 11.94
C SER A 73 -16.90 -2.57 12.05
N LEU A 74 -17.00 -1.37 11.52
CA LEU A 74 -15.89 -0.41 11.53
C LEU A 74 -15.75 0.26 12.90
N PRO A 75 -14.53 0.60 13.33
CA PRO A 75 -14.31 1.47 14.49
C PRO A 75 -15.04 2.82 14.33
N ALA A 76 -15.32 3.47 15.47
CA ALA A 76 -15.79 4.85 15.46
C ALA A 76 -14.78 5.75 14.71
N ASP A 77 -15.28 6.84 14.13
CA ASP A 77 -14.48 7.84 13.41
C ASP A 77 -13.74 7.31 12.15
N THR A 78 -14.13 6.14 11.64
CA THR A 78 -13.60 5.62 10.37
C THR A 78 -14.16 6.41 9.20
N ALA A 79 -13.29 6.95 8.34
CA ALA A 79 -13.71 7.58 7.10
C ALA A 79 -14.34 6.56 6.15
N ILE A 80 -15.52 6.87 5.64
CA ILE A 80 -16.22 6.02 4.68
C ILE A 80 -15.84 6.44 3.26
N GLY A 81 -15.50 5.47 2.43
CA GLY A 81 -15.18 5.70 1.03
C GLY A 81 -16.43 6.01 0.20
N HIS A 82 -16.30 6.95 -0.73
CA HIS A 82 -17.37 7.43 -1.57
C HIS A 82 -17.04 7.28 -3.06
N ILE A 83 -17.96 6.64 -3.77
CA ILE A 83 -17.87 6.45 -5.23
C ILE A 83 -18.82 7.45 -5.89
N GLU A 84 -18.29 8.28 -6.77
CA GLU A 84 -19.08 9.15 -7.63
C GLU A 84 -19.70 8.35 -8.76
N ASN A 85 -21.00 8.53 -8.98
CA ASN A 85 -21.74 7.95 -10.09
C ASN A 85 -21.69 8.89 -11.30
N GLU A 86 -21.99 8.39 -12.49
CA GLU A 86 -21.99 9.17 -13.74
C GLU A 86 -22.94 10.38 -13.72
N ASP A 87 -23.98 10.33 -12.90
CA ASP A 87 -24.96 11.41 -12.73
C ASP A 87 -24.55 12.45 -11.66
N GLY A 88 -23.34 12.35 -11.09
CA GLY A 88 -22.82 13.22 -10.05
C GLY A 88 -23.33 12.90 -8.64
N THR A 89 -24.14 11.89 -8.47
CA THR A 89 -24.53 11.41 -7.13
C THR A 89 -23.43 10.54 -6.51
N TRP A 90 -23.48 10.34 -5.19
CA TRP A 90 -22.47 9.58 -4.46
C TRP A 90 -23.09 8.36 -3.78
N ARG A 91 -22.35 7.27 -3.73
CA ARG A 91 -22.66 6.08 -2.94
C ARG A 91 -21.46 5.64 -2.13
N THR A 92 -21.70 4.95 -1.01
CA THR A 92 -20.62 4.37 -0.22
C THR A 92 -19.98 3.18 -0.94
N ASN A 93 -18.75 2.86 -0.61
CA ASN A 93 -18.00 1.75 -1.21
C ASN A 93 -18.21 0.38 -0.53
N HIS A 94 -19.06 0.28 0.48
CA HIS A 94 -19.25 -0.93 1.30
C HIS A 94 -19.54 -2.21 0.49
N TYR A 95 -20.24 -2.09 -0.63
CA TYR A 95 -20.59 -3.24 -1.49
C TYR A 95 -19.64 -3.42 -2.68
N ALA A 96 -18.68 -2.51 -2.85
CA ALA A 96 -17.71 -2.55 -3.95
C ALA A 96 -16.40 -3.24 -3.56
N LEU A 97 -16.14 -3.42 -2.26
CA LEU A 97 -14.93 -3.99 -1.70
C LEU A 97 -15.18 -5.35 -1.02
N PRO A 98 -14.14 -6.17 -0.81
CA PRO A 98 -14.21 -7.30 0.10
C PRO A 98 -14.60 -6.84 1.51
N ILE A 99 -15.30 -7.71 2.26
CA ILE A 99 -15.77 -7.37 3.61
C ILE A 99 -14.64 -7.04 4.59
N ILE A 100 -13.46 -7.59 4.35
CA ILE A 100 -12.22 -7.31 5.07
C ILE A 100 -11.08 -7.32 4.06
N GLY A 101 -10.10 -6.45 4.24
CA GLY A 101 -8.90 -6.39 3.41
C GLY A 101 -8.02 -7.63 3.57
N GLY A 102 -7.12 -7.81 2.64
CA GLY A 102 -6.18 -8.94 2.57
C GLY A 102 -4.74 -8.48 2.30
N SER A 103 -3.93 -9.42 1.85
CA SER A 103 -2.51 -9.17 1.58
C SER A 103 -2.24 -8.36 0.30
N ASP A 104 -3.25 -8.15 -0.52
CA ASP A 104 -3.21 -7.30 -1.71
C ASP A 104 -3.70 -5.87 -1.44
N GLY A 105 -4.34 -5.60 -0.28
CA GLY A 105 -4.81 -4.27 0.08
C GLY A 105 -5.92 -4.25 1.13
N GLY A 106 -6.48 -3.07 1.39
CA GLY A 106 -7.65 -2.89 2.25
C GLY A 106 -7.36 -2.73 3.74
N ALA A 107 -6.13 -2.42 4.12
CA ALA A 107 -5.82 -1.96 5.47
C ALA A 107 -6.38 -0.55 5.68
N PHE A 108 -6.98 -0.31 6.83
CA PHE A 108 -7.34 1.02 7.30
C PHE A 108 -6.15 1.65 8.00
N LEU A 109 -5.78 2.86 7.62
CA LEU A 109 -4.56 3.53 8.05
C LEU A 109 -4.85 4.99 8.40
N THR A 110 -4.05 5.56 9.29
CA THR A 110 -3.97 7.01 9.51
C THR A 110 -2.66 7.57 8.95
N ALA A 111 -2.61 8.86 8.64
CA ALA A 111 -1.39 9.52 8.18
C ALA A 111 -0.28 9.44 9.25
N SER A 112 -0.63 9.60 10.53
CA SER A 112 0.31 9.47 11.64
C SER A 112 0.88 8.06 11.79
N ASP A 113 0.07 7.03 11.57
CA ASP A 113 0.55 5.65 11.62
C ASP A 113 1.44 5.32 10.42
N MET A 114 1.17 5.91 9.24
CA MET A 114 2.06 5.79 8.09
C MET A 114 3.43 6.45 8.32
N GLU A 115 3.47 7.57 9.03
CA GLU A 115 4.75 8.16 9.47
C GLU A 115 5.51 7.19 10.40
N ARG A 116 4.83 6.60 11.38
CA ARG A 116 5.44 5.60 12.28
C ARG A 116 5.94 4.37 11.51
N PHE A 117 5.18 3.90 10.52
CA PHE A 117 5.59 2.81 9.66
C PHE A 117 6.90 3.12 8.93
N TRP A 118 6.98 4.25 8.23
CA TRP A 118 8.20 4.67 7.52
C TRP A 118 9.39 4.80 8.47
N ARG A 119 9.21 5.49 9.60
CA ARG A 119 10.28 5.66 10.60
C ARG A 119 10.77 4.33 11.14
N SER A 120 9.85 3.44 11.54
CA SER A 120 10.19 2.11 12.06
C SER A 120 10.90 1.24 11.03
N LEU A 121 10.56 1.37 9.75
CA LEU A 121 11.21 0.66 8.66
C LEU A 121 12.62 1.22 8.40
N LEU A 122 12.76 2.54 8.31
CA LEU A 122 14.03 3.21 8.04
C LEU A 122 15.03 3.12 9.21
N THR A 123 14.55 3.01 10.43
CA THR A 123 15.38 2.80 11.65
C THR A 123 15.59 1.33 11.99
N HIS A 124 15.26 0.42 11.09
CA HIS A 124 15.48 -1.04 11.21
C HIS A 124 14.75 -1.71 12.38
N GLN A 125 13.65 -1.11 12.87
CA GLN A 125 12.84 -1.71 13.94
C GLN A 125 11.96 -2.86 13.42
N LEU A 126 11.55 -2.82 12.14
CA LEU A 126 10.72 -3.85 11.51
C LEU A 126 11.55 -4.95 10.86
N LEU A 127 12.63 -4.57 10.20
CA LEU A 127 13.53 -5.46 9.47
C LEU A 127 14.97 -5.16 9.87
N SER A 128 15.89 -6.10 9.68
CA SER A 128 17.31 -5.83 9.81
C SER A 128 17.77 -4.82 8.75
N GLU A 129 18.89 -4.14 8.99
CA GLU A 129 19.50 -3.22 8.03
C GLU A 129 19.66 -3.85 6.63
N SER A 130 20.20 -5.08 6.58
CA SER A 130 20.38 -5.79 5.32
C SER A 130 19.06 -6.10 4.60
N MET A 131 17.99 -6.45 5.34
CA MET A 131 16.68 -6.70 4.76
C MET A 131 16.00 -5.40 4.32
N THR A 132 16.18 -4.31 5.08
CA THR A 132 15.69 -2.98 4.68
C THR A 132 16.37 -2.53 3.39
N ALA A 133 17.67 -2.72 3.26
CA ALA A 133 18.41 -2.43 2.03
C ALA A 133 17.90 -3.27 0.84
N GLN A 134 17.59 -4.55 1.06
CA GLN A 134 16.99 -5.39 0.02
C GLN A 134 15.58 -4.94 -0.37
N LEU A 135 14.77 -4.48 0.57
CA LEU A 135 13.42 -3.98 0.29
C LEU A 135 13.45 -2.78 -0.65
N PHE A 136 14.40 -1.85 -0.46
CA PHE A 136 14.56 -0.65 -1.28
C PHE A 136 15.54 -0.83 -2.46
N HIS A 137 16.05 -2.03 -2.69
CA HIS A 137 16.87 -2.29 -3.88
C HIS A 137 16.00 -2.33 -5.15
N PRO A 138 16.41 -1.69 -6.27
CA PRO A 138 15.68 -1.73 -7.54
C PRO A 138 15.82 -3.10 -8.22
N HIS A 139 14.99 -4.06 -7.85
CA HIS A 139 15.06 -5.44 -8.35
C HIS A 139 14.61 -5.58 -9.80
N VAL A 140 13.68 -4.75 -10.26
CA VAL A 140 13.19 -4.79 -11.62
C VAL A 140 12.88 -3.39 -12.14
N LYS A 141 13.31 -3.09 -13.36
CA LYS A 141 12.96 -1.85 -14.06
C LYS A 141 11.50 -1.91 -14.51
N VAL A 142 10.75 -0.87 -14.19
CA VAL A 142 9.35 -0.70 -14.63
C VAL A 142 9.28 0.13 -15.91
N ASN A 143 9.99 1.28 -15.91
CA ASN A 143 10.16 2.18 -17.06
C ASN A 143 11.46 2.99 -16.88
N ASP A 144 11.65 4.04 -17.67
CA ASP A 144 12.91 4.80 -17.65
C ASP A 144 13.17 5.58 -16.35
N VAL A 145 12.12 5.88 -15.57
CA VAL A 145 12.22 6.67 -14.33
C VAL A 145 11.79 5.90 -13.09
N ALA A 146 11.34 4.66 -13.23
CA ALA A 146 10.82 3.89 -12.11
C ALA A 146 11.32 2.44 -12.10
N SER A 147 11.62 1.96 -10.92
CA SER A 147 11.93 0.57 -10.60
C SER A 147 11.03 0.08 -9.46
N TYR A 148 11.01 -1.23 -9.25
CA TYR A 148 10.23 -1.85 -8.19
C TYR A 148 11.15 -2.67 -7.27
N GLY A 149 11.06 -2.39 -5.98
CA GLY A 149 11.71 -3.16 -4.92
C GLY A 149 10.81 -4.29 -4.41
N TYR A 150 10.94 -4.67 -3.17
CA TYR A 150 10.03 -5.64 -2.56
C TYR A 150 8.81 -4.93 -1.98
N GLY A 151 7.78 -4.69 -2.85
CA GLY A 151 6.52 -4.04 -2.47
C GLY A 151 6.59 -2.50 -2.44
N VAL A 152 7.66 -1.89 -2.92
CA VAL A 152 7.85 -0.44 -2.94
C VAL A 152 8.24 0.02 -4.34
N TRP A 153 7.68 1.14 -4.76
CA TRP A 153 8.05 1.84 -5.99
C TRP A 153 9.21 2.78 -5.72
N LEU A 154 10.23 2.73 -6.55
CA LEU A 154 11.40 3.60 -6.52
C LEU A 154 11.33 4.47 -7.76
N LYS A 155 11.13 5.77 -7.60
CA LYS A 155 10.93 6.68 -8.74
C LYS A 155 11.93 7.83 -8.70
N GLN A 156 12.67 8.00 -9.79
CA GLN A 156 13.47 9.19 -10.04
C GLN A 156 12.55 10.36 -10.41
N LEU A 157 12.67 11.48 -9.74
CA LEU A 157 11.90 12.71 -10.00
C LEU A 157 12.67 13.64 -10.93
N ASP A 158 13.98 13.80 -10.66
CA ASP A 158 14.93 14.53 -11.50
C ASP A 158 16.35 13.95 -11.35
N ALA A 159 17.39 14.65 -11.78
CA ALA A 159 18.77 14.16 -11.73
C ALA A 159 19.31 13.91 -10.29
N SER A 160 18.72 14.54 -9.28
CA SER A 160 19.19 14.53 -7.88
C SER A 160 18.17 14.08 -6.86
N HIS A 161 16.90 13.97 -7.26
CA HIS A 161 15.80 13.63 -6.34
C HIS A 161 15.10 12.35 -6.74
N GLU A 162 14.88 11.50 -5.77
CA GLU A 162 14.08 10.28 -5.90
C GLU A 162 13.03 10.19 -4.79
N LYS A 163 12.05 9.34 -4.99
CA LYS A 163 11.11 8.94 -3.93
C LYS A 163 10.93 7.44 -3.89
N TRP A 164 10.73 6.94 -2.69
CA TRP A 164 10.27 5.58 -2.42
C TRP A 164 8.83 5.65 -1.98
N HIS A 165 7.92 4.95 -2.65
CA HIS A 165 6.51 5.13 -2.35
C HIS A 165 5.70 3.83 -2.46
N ILE A 166 4.61 3.83 -1.74
CA ILE A 166 3.53 2.87 -1.85
C ILE A 166 2.25 3.61 -2.18
N MET A 167 1.36 2.98 -2.92
CA MET A 167 0.10 3.58 -3.31
C MET A 167 -0.97 2.52 -3.50
N GLY A 168 -2.23 2.94 -3.44
CA GLY A 168 -3.37 2.09 -3.71
C GLY A 168 -4.58 2.89 -4.14
N TYR A 169 -5.40 2.26 -4.96
CA TYR A 169 -6.67 2.77 -5.45
C TYR A 169 -7.67 1.63 -5.42
N ASP A 170 -8.79 1.90 -4.76
CA ASP A 170 -9.96 1.04 -4.76
C ASP A 170 -11.21 1.89 -4.98
N PRO A 171 -12.35 1.31 -5.35
CA PRO A 171 -13.59 2.08 -5.44
C PRO A 171 -13.85 2.90 -4.18
N GLY A 172 -13.89 4.23 -4.34
CA GLY A 172 -14.18 5.16 -3.25
C GLY A 172 -13.03 5.50 -2.31
N VAL A 173 -11.80 5.05 -2.59
CA VAL A 173 -10.62 5.41 -1.79
C VAL A 173 -9.38 5.54 -2.68
N SER A 174 -8.48 6.43 -2.29
CA SER A 174 -7.14 6.51 -2.86
C SER A 174 -6.11 6.80 -1.77
N PHE A 175 -4.92 6.28 -1.97
CA PHE A 175 -3.84 6.35 -1.00
C PHE A 175 -2.50 6.53 -1.70
N HIS A 176 -1.66 7.40 -1.18
CA HIS A 176 -0.27 7.52 -1.58
C HIS A 176 0.58 7.91 -0.36
N SER A 177 1.65 7.17 -0.13
CA SER A 177 2.61 7.49 0.91
C SER A 177 4.03 7.35 0.35
N ALA A 178 4.84 8.39 0.54
CA ALA A 178 6.18 8.47 -0.02
C ALA A 178 7.19 8.94 1.02
N TYR A 179 8.41 8.42 0.93
CA TYR A 179 9.61 8.92 1.57
C TYR A 179 10.53 9.53 0.51
N TYR A 180 11.08 10.69 0.80
CA TYR A 180 12.03 11.44 -0.04
C TYR A 180 13.40 11.43 0.64
N PRO A 181 14.34 10.56 0.20
CA PRO A 181 15.59 10.32 0.92
C PRO A 181 16.47 11.57 1.08
N GLN A 182 16.50 12.45 0.06
CA GLN A 182 17.37 13.63 0.06
C GLN A 182 16.95 14.68 1.10
N SER A 183 15.66 14.74 1.47
CA SER A 183 15.13 15.68 2.46
C SER A 183 14.61 14.99 3.72
N GLU A 184 14.74 13.66 3.81
CA GLU A 184 14.19 12.84 4.90
C GLU A 184 12.69 13.10 5.17
N THR A 185 11.97 13.56 4.15
CA THR A 185 10.56 13.96 4.24
C THR A 185 9.64 12.76 3.98
N ILE A 186 8.59 12.64 4.78
CA ILE A 186 7.50 11.68 4.55
C ILE A 186 6.25 12.48 4.15
N VAL A 187 5.63 12.10 3.04
CA VAL A 187 4.35 12.65 2.60
C VAL A 187 3.34 11.52 2.51
N THR A 188 2.25 11.64 3.23
CA THR A 188 1.14 10.68 3.18
C THR A 188 -0.17 11.41 2.88
N VAL A 189 -0.85 10.97 1.84
CA VAL A 189 -2.17 11.44 1.45
C VAL A 189 -3.13 10.27 1.42
N LEU A 190 -4.20 10.39 2.19
CA LEU A 190 -5.30 9.45 2.29
C LEU A 190 -6.57 10.17 1.83
N SER A 191 -7.31 9.58 0.92
CA SER A 191 -8.56 10.15 0.41
C SER A 191 -9.67 9.11 0.47
N ASN A 192 -10.84 9.54 0.89
CA ASN A 192 -12.06 8.73 0.87
C ASN A 192 -12.86 8.88 -0.44
N THR A 193 -12.18 9.20 -1.53
CA THR A 193 -12.66 9.17 -2.92
C THR A 193 -11.69 8.39 -3.79
N SER A 194 -12.14 7.89 -4.94
CA SER A 194 -11.34 7.03 -5.83
C SER A 194 -10.11 7.72 -6.42
N ASP A 195 -10.12 9.04 -6.48
CA ASP A 195 -9.04 9.90 -6.97
C ASP A 195 -8.73 11.00 -5.95
N GLY A 196 -7.77 11.83 -6.22
CA GLY A 196 -7.43 12.97 -5.35
C GLY A 196 -6.13 12.78 -4.57
N ALA A 197 -5.81 11.60 -4.07
CA ALA A 197 -4.53 11.38 -3.40
C ALA A 197 -3.35 11.65 -4.34
N TYR A 198 -3.42 11.19 -5.58
CA TYR A 198 -2.34 11.34 -6.55
C TYR A 198 -2.15 12.81 -7.00
N ALA A 199 -3.22 13.51 -7.33
CA ALA A 199 -3.15 14.92 -7.73
C ALA A 199 -2.57 15.80 -6.62
N LEU A 200 -2.99 15.56 -5.37
CA LEU A 200 -2.47 16.29 -4.22
C LEU A 200 -0.98 16.00 -3.97
N VAL A 201 -0.57 14.73 -4.08
CA VAL A 201 0.86 14.37 -3.96
C VAL A 201 1.69 15.05 -5.03
N GLN A 202 1.24 15.09 -6.29
CA GLN A 202 1.96 15.79 -7.37
C GLN A 202 2.13 17.29 -7.06
N ALA A 203 1.09 17.97 -6.56
CA ALA A 203 1.18 19.37 -6.18
C ALA A 203 2.16 19.59 -5.01
N ILE A 204 2.17 18.71 -4.02
CA ILE A 204 3.13 18.75 -2.92
C ILE A 204 4.56 18.50 -3.46
N GLU A 205 4.76 17.50 -4.33
CA GLU A 205 6.07 17.20 -4.94
C GLU A 205 6.64 18.40 -5.69
N GLN A 206 5.81 19.09 -6.48
CA GLN A 206 6.24 20.28 -7.19
C GLN A 206 6.72 21.35 -6.22
N LEU A 207 6.00 21.60 -5.14
CA LEU A 207 6.42 22.57 -4.09
C LEU A 207 7.71 22.14 -3.39
N LEU A 208 7.90 20.85 -3.15
CA LEU A 208 9.11 20.31 -2.54
C LEU A 208 10.33 20.54 -3.44
N LEU A 209 10.19 20.30 -4.75
CA LEU A 209 11.27 20.49 -5.73
C LEU A 209 11.57 21.98 -5.97
N GLU A 210 10.55 22.85 -6.06
CA GLU A 210 10.72 24.28 -6.33
C GLU A 210 11.36 25.04 -5.14
N LYS A 211 11.00 24.68 -3.92
CA LYS A 211 11.49 25.40 -2.73
C LYS A 211 12.86 24.93 -2.25
N GLY A 212 13.41 23.88 -2.86
CA GLY A 212 14.62 23.25 -2.39
C GLY A 212 14.51 23.02 -0.88
N ILE A 213 13.91 21.92 -0.45
CA ILE A 213 13.86 21.63 0.99
C ILE A 213 15.28 21.35 1.44
N HIS A 214 15.95 22.41 1.78
CA HIS A 214 17.19 22.40 2.55
C HIS A 214 16.79 22.59 4.01
N THR A 215 16.80 21.52 4.78
CA THR A 215 16.84 21.58 6.25
C THR A 215 18.23 21.94 6.70
#